data_e88aafa9a236c064fe935399aef660ff
#
_entry.id   e88aafa9a236c064fe935399aef660ff
#
_cell.length_a   1.000
_cell.length_b   1.000
_cell.length_c   1.000
_cell.angle_alpha   90.00
_cell.angle_beta   90.00
_cell.angle_gamma   90.00
#
_symmetry.space_group_name_H-M   'P 1'
#
loop_
_entity.id
_entity.type
_entity.pdbx_description
1 polymer ?
#
loop_
_entity_poly.entity_id
_entity_poly.type
_entity_poly.pdbx_seq_one_letter_code
_entity_poly.pdbx_strand_id
1 'polypeptide(L)'
;TGAITSDKRIVAALPTIRYLLGQGAAVIACSHLGKPEPSFEKWVKKQTEKGKDPAELTEEKWQKSLKKLTLAPVAERLSELLGKPVVFAHDVVGPDAKAKAAALKGGEIMLLENTRFEKGETKNDPALAKELASMAEVYVSDAFGSVHRAHASTAGVAAYLPAVSGFL
;
A
#
# COMPACT_ATOMS: atom_id res chain seq x y z
N THR A 1 6.46 -12.74 -12.91
CA THR A 1 5.04 -13.02 -12.86
C THR A 1 4.45 -12.38 -11.61
N GLY A 2 3.43 -11.56 -11.71
CA GLY A 2 2.77 -10.92 -10.57
C GLY A 2 1.86 -11.87 -9.77
N ALA A 3 2.07 -13.16 -9.85
CA ALA A 3 1.24 -14.15 -9.16
C ALA A 3 1.46 -14.12 -7.65
N ILE A 4 0.38 -14.16 -6.89
CA ILE A 4 0.44 -14.25 -5.43
C ILE A 4 0.73 -15.69 -5.04
N THR A 5 1.88 -15.92 -4.41
CA THR A 5 2.29 -17.25 -3.96
C THR A 5 1.71 -17.62 -2.59
N SER A 6 1.31 -16.61 -1.80
CA SER A 6 0.66 -16.82 -0.50
C SER A 6 -0.29 -15.67 -0.20
N ASP A 7 -1.51 -16.00 0.15
CA ASP A 7 -2.54 -15.03 0.52
C ASP A 7 -2.82 -14.98 2.03
N LYS A 8 -1.97 -15.60 2.83
CA LYS A 8 -2.14 -15.66 4.30
C LYS A 8 -2.36 -14.29 4.94
N ARG A 9 -1.58 -13.28 4.51
CA ARG A 9 -1.71 -11.92 5.05
C ARG A 9 -3.03 -11.28 4.63
N ILE A 10 -3.46 -11.54 3.40
CA ILE A 10 -4.75 -11.05 2.91
C ILE A 10 -5.88 -11.68 3.70
N VAL A 11 -5.84 -13.00 3.86
CA VAL A 11 -6.85 -13.76 4.64
C VAL A 11 -6.90 -13.27 6.08
N ALA A 12 -5.74 -13.01 6.69
CA ALA A 12 -5.66 -12.53 8.08
C ALA A 12 -6.31 -11.15 8.25
N ALA A 13 -6.34 -10.32 7.22
CA ALA A 13 -6.97 -9.00 7.28
C ALA A 13 -8.49 -9.05 7.06
N LEU A 14 -9.03 -10.14 6.53
CA LEU A 14 -10.45 -10.24 6.20
C LEU A 14 -11.41 -9.98 7.37
N PRO A 15 -11.17 -10.49 8.59
CA PRO A 15 -12.10 -10.22 9.70
C PRO A 15 -12.30 -8.74 9.96
N THR A 16 -11.22 -7.97 10.01
CA THR A 16 -11.29 -6.51 10.21
C THR A 16 -12.01 -5.83 9.05
N ILE A 17 -11.64 -6.18 7.82
CA ILE A 17 -12.24 -5.59 6.61
C ILE A 17 -13.74 -5.89 6.57
N ARG A 18 -14.14 -7.15 6.78
CA ARG A 18 -15.55 -7.55 6.77
C ARG A 18 -16.35 -6.85 7.85
N TYR A 19 -15.78 -6.69 9.02
CA TYR A 19 -16.42 -5.97 10.12
C TYR A 19 -16.68 -4.52 9.72
N LEU A 20 -15.68 -3.83 9.20
CA LEU A 20 -15.79 -2.42 8.81
C LEU A 20 -16.81 -2.24 7.68
N LEU A 21 -16.77 -3.08 6.66
CA LEU A 21 -17.72 -3.03 5.55
C LEU A 21 -19.15 -3.31 6.03
N GLY A 22 -19.31 -4.26 6.95
CA GLY A 22 -20.60 -4.58 7.56
C GLY A 22 -21.19 -3.44 8.40
N GLN A 23 -20.34 -2.56 8.93
CA GLN A 23 -20.78 -1.36 9.65
C GLN A 23 -21.06 -0.19 8.70
N GLY A 24 -20.96 -0.38 7.41
CA GLY A 24 -21.23 0.66 6.41
C GLY A 24 -20.04 1.60 6.17
N ALA A 25 -18.83 1.23 6.60
CA ALA A 25 -17.66 2.07 6.38
C ALA A 25 -17.20 2.01 4.92
N ALA A 26 -16.65 3.13 4.44
CA ALA A 26 -15.86 3.16 3.21
C ALA A 26 -14.43 2.85 3.61
N VAL A 27 -13.86 1.74 3.11
CA VAL A 27 -12.56 1.24 3.55
C VAL A 27 -11.48 1.55 2.52
N ILE A 28 -10.42 2.23 2.97
CA ILE A 28 -9.22 2.44 2.17
C ILE A 28 -8.13 1.56 2.78
N ALA A 29 -7.77 0.49 2.07
CA ALA A 29 -6.73 -0.42 2.50
C ALA A 29 -5.39 0.01 1.91
N CYS A 30 -4.33 -0.08 2.70
CA CYS A 30 -2.97 0.15 2.22
C CYS A 30 -2.05 -0.95 2.71
N SER A 31 -1.07 -1.29 1.90
CA SER A 31 -0.12 -2.35 2.20
C SER A 31 1.16 -2.13 1.40
N HIS A 32 2.14 -3.01 1.64
CA HIS A 32 3.38 -3.00 0.90
C HIS A 32 3.76 -4.40 0.45
N LEU A 33 4.64 -4.48 -0.53
CA LEU A 33 5.16 -5.73 -1.07
C LEU A 33 6.62 -5.52 -1.45
N GLY A 34 7.50 -6.38 -0.92
CA GLY A 34 8.91 -6.37 -1.23
C GLY A 34 9.64 -5.11 -0.78
N LYS A 35 10.76 -4.86 -1.44
CA LYS A 35 11.62 -3.70 -1.15
C LYS A 35 11.90 -2.93 -2.44
N PRO A 36 10.90 -2.26 -3.03
CA PRO A 36 11.15 -1.46 -4.23
C PRO A 36 12.07 -0.30 -3.90
N GLU A 37 12.86 0.10 -4.88
CA GLU A 37 13.68 1.31 -4.75
C GLU A 37 12.98 2.42 -5.56
N PRO A 38 12.41 3.42 -4.89
CA PRO A 38 11.66 4.47 -5.58
C PRO A 38 12.53 5.53 -6.25
N SER A 39 13.85 5.41 -6.16
CA SER A 39 14.80 6.31 -6.81
C SER A 39 15.66 5.53 -7.81
N PHE A 40 15.66 5.98 -9.07
CA PHE A 40 16.49 5.36 -10.12
C PHE A 40 17.96 5.35 -9.74
N GLU A 41 18.48 6.48 -9.25
CA GLU A 41 19.88 6.59 -8.85
C GLU A 41 20.27 5.57 -7.77
N LYS A 42 19.42 5.45 -6.75
CA LYS A 42 19.65 4.49 -5.67
C LYS A 42 19.53 3.06 -6.16
N TRP A 43 18.59 2.81 -7.08
CA TRP A 43 18.44 1.48 -7.68
C TRP A 43 19.68 1.08 -8.46
N VAL A 44 20.22 2.00 -9.28
CA VAL A 44 21.46 1.78 -10.03
C VAL A 44 22.61 1.47 -9.05
N LYS A 45 22.72 2.23 -7.98
CA LYS A 45 23.76 2.01 -6.96
C LYS A 45 23.66 0.61 -6.37
N LYS A 46 22.46 0.20 -5.96
CA LYS A 46 22.25 -1.13 -5.39
C LYS A 46 22.56 -2.26 -6.38
N GLN A 47 22.16 -2.11 -7.64
CA GLN A 47 22.43 -3.12 -8.67
C GLN A 47 23.92 -3.21 -8.97
N THR A 48 24.61 -2.08 -8.98
CA THR A 48 26.07 -2.03 -9.18
C THR A 48 26.80 -2.74 -8.02
N GLU A 49 26.38 -2.52 -6.79
CA GLU A 49 26.91 -3.20 -5.62
C GLU A 49 26.72 -4.71 -5.69
N LYS A 50 25.70 -5.18 -6.41
CA LYS A 50 25.46 -6.61 -6.64
C LYS A 50 26.23 -7.18 -7.82
N GLY A 51 27.13 -6.41 -8.41
CA GLY A 51 27.96 -6.84 -9.53
C GLY A 51 27.38 -6.61 -10.91
N LYS A 52 26.31 -5.86 -11.03
CA LYS A 52 25.71 -5.52 -12.33
C LYS A 52 26.48 -4.39 -13.00
N ASP A 53 26.58 -4.45 -14.34
CA ASP A 53 27.22 -3.39 -15.11
C ASP A 53 26.33 -2.16 -15.17
N PRO A 54 26.78 -0.99 -14.68
CA PRO A 54 25.97 0.25 -14.72
C PRO A 54 25.51 0.63 -16.12
N ALA A 55 26.28 0.29 -17.15
CA ALA A 55 25.92 0.61 -18.53
C ALA A 55 24.66 -0.14 -19.01
N GLU A 56 24.32 -1.25 -18.38
CA GLU A 56 23.14 -2.04 -18.69
C GLU A 56 21.90 -1.64 -17.89
N LEU A 57 22.07 -0.76 -16.90
CA LEU A 57 20.99 -0.35 -16.00
C LEU A 57 20.25 0.87 -16.57
N THR A 58 19.04 0.63 -17.06
CA THR A 58 18.21 1.66 -17.70
C THR A 58 16.98 1.97 -16.87
N GLU A 59 16.37 3.13 -17.12
CA GLU A 59 15.10 3.48 -16.47
C GLU A 59 14.01 2.48 -16.81
N GLU A 60 14.00 1.93 -18.02
CA GLU A 60 13.04 0.92 -18.42
C GLU A 60 13.15 -0.33 -17.53
N LYS A 61 14.37 -0.80 -17.28
CA LYS A 61 14.60 -1.94 -16.39
C LYS A 61 14.20 -1.64 -14.95
N TRP A 62 14.46 -0.41 -14.49
CA TRP A 62 14.02 0.02 -13.18
C TRP A 62 12.49 0.02 -13.08
N GLN A 63 11.79 0.61 -14.05
CA GLN A 63 10.33 0.61 -14.08
C GLN A 63 9.76 -0.80 -14.09
N LYS A 64 10.38 -1.72 -14.82
CA LYS A 64 9.98 -3.14 -14.80
C LYS A 64 10.12 -3.75 -13.41
N SER A 65 11.18 -3.38 -12.68
CA SER A 65 11.38 -3.88 -11.31
C SER A 65 10.29 -3.39 -10.36
N LEU A 66 9.80 -2.17 -10.55
CA LEU A 66 8.69 -1.63 -9.75
C LEU A 66 7.38 -2.33 -10.11
N LYS A 67 7.11 -2.56 -11.40
CA LYS A 67 5.89 -3.21 -11.85
C LYS A 67 5.70 -4.62 -11.28
N LYS A 68 6.78 -5.33 -11.00
CA LYS A 68 6.72 -6.66 -10.38
C LYS A 68 6.19 -6.60 -8.94
N LEU A 69 6.24 -5.45 -8.31
CA LEU A 69 5.83 -5.24 -6.94
C LEU A 69 4.51 -4.46 -6.82
N THR A 70 3.75 -4.36 -7.92
CA THR A 70 2.42 -3.76 -7.87
C THR A 70 1.47 -4.59 -7.00
N LEU A 71 0.54 -3.92 -6.34
CA LEU A 71 -0.51 -4.57 -5.56
C LEU A 71 -1.76 -4.89 -6.38
N ALA A 72 -1.75 -4.69 -7.70
CA ALA A 72 -2.90 -5.03 -8.54
C ALA A 72 -3.37 -6.48 -8.36
N PRO A 73 -2.48 -7.51 -8.33
CA PRO A 73 -2.91 -8.88 -8.04
C PRO A 73 -3.51 -9.05 -6.65
N VAL A 74 -3.04 -8.27 -5.67
CA VAL A 74 -3.60 -8.30 -4.31
C VAL A 74 -5.05 -7.80 -4.32
N ALA A 75 -5.34 -6.73 -5.07
CA ALA A 75 -6.69 -6.22 -5.22
C ALA A 75 -7.62 -7.26 -5.84
N GLU A 76 -7.17 -7.96 -6.86
CA GLU A 76 -7.94 -9.03 -7.50
C GLU A 76 -8.23 -10.16 -6.53
N ARG A 77 -7.22 -10.61 -5.78
CA ARG A 77 -7.40 -11.69 -4.82
C ARG A 77 -8.31 -11.29 -3.66
N LEU A 78 -8.16 -10.07 -3.18
CA LEU A 78 -9.03 -9.53 -2.13
C LEU A 78 -10.48 -9.47 -2.61
N SER A 79 -10.71 -9.07 -3.86
CA SER A 79 -12.03 -9.04 -4.48
C SER A 79 -12.66 -10.45 -4.51
N GLU A 80 -11.89 -11.47 -4.91
CA GLU A 80 -12.35 -12.85 -4.91
C GLU A 80 -12.76 -13.32 -3.51
N LEU A 81 -11.91 -13.04 -2.51
CA LEU A 81 -12.15 -13.46 -1.13
C LEU A 81 -13.34 -12.75 -0.49
N LEU A 82 -13.56 -11.49 -0.83
CA LEU A 82 -14.69 -10.72 -0.31
C LEU A 82 -15.98 -10.97 -1.09
N GLY A 83 -15.89 -11.50 -2.31
CA GLY A 83 -17.06 -11.66 -3.17
C GLY A 83 -17.66 -10.35 -3.65
N LYS A 84 -16.85 -9.28 -3.72
CA LYS A 84 -17.27 -7.96 -4.16
C LYS A 84 -16.11 -7.21 -4.80
N PRO A 85 -16.40 -6.21 -5.66
CA PRO A 85 -15.31 -5.45 -6.30
C PRO A 85 -14.45 -4.71 -5.28
N VAL A 86 -13.15 -4.71 -5.54
CA VAL A 86 -12.18 -3.87 -4.83
C VAL A 86 -11.64 -2.86 -5.82
N VAL A 87 -11.83 -1.57 -5.53
CA VAL A 87 -11.29 -0.50 -6.37
C VAL A 87 -9.78 -0.43 -6.16
N PHE A 88 -9.02 -0.47 -7.25
CA PHE A 88 -7.56 -0.38 -7.14
C PHE A 88 -7.10 1.01 -7.59
N ALA A 89 -6.34 1.70 -6.72
CA ALA A 89 -5.71 2.97 -7.05
C ALA A 89 -4.33 2.72 -7.65
N HIS A 90 -4.00 3.41 -8.73
CA HIS A 90 -2.73 3.25 -9.45
C HIS A 90 -1.60 4.11 -8.86
N ASP A 91 -1.86 4.79 -7.77
CA ASP A 91 -0.87 5.53 -6.98
C ASP A 91 -1.21 5.42 -5.49
N VAL A 92 -0.40 6.02 -4.63
CA VAL A 92 -0.58 5.97 -3.17
C VAL A 92 -1.32 7.22 -2.68
N VAL A 93 -0.82 8.39 -2.99
CA VAL A 93 -1.40 9.69 -2.57
C VAL A 93 -1.53 10.66 -3.74
N GLY A 94 -1.51 10.15 -4.95
CA GLY A 94 -1.62 10.93 -6.16
C GLY A 94 -3.05 11.20 -6.57
N PRO A 95 -3.25 11.76 -7.77
CA PRO A 95 -4.60 12.11 -8.26
C PRO A 95 -5.56 10.94 -8.34
N ASP A 96 -5.07 9.76 -8.73
CA ASP A 96 -5.93 8.58 -8.89
C ASP A 96 -6.47 8.11 -7.53
N ALA A 97 -5.61 7.96 -6.53
CA ALA A 97 -6.02 7.56 -5.19
C ALA A 97 -6.98 8.56 -4.58
N LYS A 98 -6.68 9.86 -4.70
CA LYS A 98 -7.52 10.92 -4.15
C LYS A 98 -8.91 10.97 -4.79
N ALA A 99 -8.98 10.83 -6.11
CA ALA A 99 -10.25 10.82 -6.82
C ALA A 99 -11.09 9.60 -6.45
N LYS A 100 -10.48 8.42 -6.38
CA LYS A 100 -11.16 7.19 -6.01
C LYS A 100 -11.61 7.20 -4.55
N ALA A 101 -10.78 7.74 -3.65
CA ALA A 101 -11.14 7.89 -2.24
C ALA A 101 -12.34 8.82 -2.07
N ALA A 102 -12.38 9.94 -2.81
CA ALA A 102 -13.49 10.88 -2.76
C ALA A 102 -14.81 10.29 -3.28
N ALA A 103 -14.73 9.37 -4.23
CA ALA A 103 -15.89 8.69 -4.82
C ALA A 103 -16.33 7.45 -4.05
N LEU A 104 -15.53 6.97 -3.10
CA LEU A 104 -15.80 5.73 -2.36
C LEU A 104 -16.98 5.92 -1.41
N LYS A 105 -17.91 4.97 -1.47
CA LYS A 105 -19.13 5.00 -0.65
C LYS A 105 -19.06 4.00 0.49
N GLY A 106 -19.90 4.18 1.50
CA GLY A 106 -20.02 3.22 2.60
C GLY A 106 -20.31 1.82 2.09
N GLY A 107 -19.61 0.83 2.63
CA GLY A 107 -19.70 -0.56 2.19
C GLY A 107 -18.80 -0.90 1.02
N GLU A 108 -18.10 0.08 0.44
CA GLU A 108 -17.14 -0.14 -0.63
C GLU A 108 -15.71 -0.14 -0.08
N ILE A 109 -14.81 -0.79 -0.81
CA ILE A 109 -13.41 -0.89 -0.44
C ILE A 109 -12.50 -0.57 -1.62
N MET A 110 -11.42 0.15 -1.35
CA MET A 110 -10.34 0.36 -2.30
C MET A 110 -9.00 -0.06 -1.70
N LEU A 111 -8.06 -0.41 -2.56
CA LEU A 111 -6.68 -0.69 -2.19
C LEU A 111 -5.77 0.31 -2.89
N LEU A 112 -4.90 0.95 -2.12
CA LEU A 112 -3.87 1.84 -2.67
C LEU A 112 -2.76 1.00 -3.31
N GLU A 113 -1.98 1.62 -4.19
CA GLU A 113 -0.78 0.99 -4.73
C GLU A 113 0.24 0.80 -3.60
N ASN A 114 1.27 0.00 -3.86
CA ASN A 114 2.32 -0.34 -2.90
C ASN A 114 2.87 0.92 -2.21
N THR A 115 2.64 1.04 -0.90
CA THR A 115 3.06 2.23 -0.15
C THR A 115 4.57 2.47 -0.23
N ARG A 116 5.36 1.42 -0.42
CA ARG A 116 6.82 1.54 -0.54
C ARG A 116 7.28 2.09 -1.89
N PHE A 117 6.36 2.36 -2.82
CA PHE A 117 6.70 3.14 -4.02
C PHE A 117 6.91 4.62 -3.67
N GLU A 118 6.43 5.06 -2.50
CA GLU A 118 6.66 6.42 -2.01
C GLU A 118 7.98 6.50 -1.25
N LYS A 119 8.80 7.50 -1.58
CA LYS A 119 10.12 7.69 -0.97
C LYS A 119 10.07 7.92 0.53
N GLY A 120 8.98 8.52 1.01
CA GLY A 120 8.82 8.86 2.41
C GLY A 120 8.28 7.74 3.30
N GLU A 121 7.85 6.61 2.75
CA GLU A 121 7.18 5.56 3.53
C GLU A 121 8.07 5.00 4.64
N THR A 122 9.24 4.49 4.30
CA THR A 122 10.15 3.89 5.28
C THR A 122 10.84 4.91 6.18
N LYS A 123 10.81 6.18 5.79
CA LYS A 123 11.38 7.29 6.54
C LYS A 123 10.37 7.92 7.50
N ASN A 124 9.14 7.43 7.52
CA ASN A 124 8.05 8.00 8.31
C ASN A 124 7.89 9.50 8.01
N ASP A 125 7.90 9.86 6.73
CA ASP A 125 7.82 11.25 6.30
C ASP A 125 6.48 11.87 6.71
N PRO A 126 6.48 12.99 7.46
CA PRO A 126 5.24 13.64 7.89
C PRO A 126 4.37 14.11 6.73
N ALA A 127 4.97 14.58 5.63
CA ALA A 127 4.20 15.03 4.47
C ALA A 127 3.41 13.88 3.84
N LEU A 128 4.03 12.71 3.68
CA LEU A 128 3.35 11.53 3.17
C LEU A 128 2.26 11.05 4.14
N ALA A 129 2.54 11.03 5.42
CA ALA A 129 1.57 10.64 6.45
C ALA A 129 0.35 11.55 6.43
N LYS A 130 0.57 12.85 6.29
CA LYS A 130 -0.50 13.85 6.21
C LYS A 130 -1.36 13.66 4.95
N GLU A 131 -0.73 13.35 3.82
CA GLU A 131 -1.45 13.08 2.58
C GLU A 131 -2.31 11.81 2.69
N LEU A 132 -1.78 10.76 3.30
CA LEU A 132 -2.55 9.54 3.58
C LEU A 132 -3.74 9.86 4.49
N ALA A 133 -3.50 10.58 5.57
CA ALA A 133 -4.53 10.96 6.53
C ALA A 133 -5.64 11.82 5.91
N SER A 134 -5.31 12.62 4.90
CA SER A 134 -6.28 13.51 4.23
C SER A 134 -7.39 12.75 3.50
N MET A 135 -7.19 11.47 3.21
CA MET A 135 -8.14 10.65 2.47
C MET A 135 -9.13 9.90 3.38
N ALA A 136 -8.97 9.96 4.69
CA ALA A 136 -9.78 9.20 5.63
C ALA A 136 -10.11 9.99 6.89
N GLU A 137 -10.98 9.43 7.73
CA GLU A 137 -11.40 10.04 8.99
C GLU A 137 -10.84 9.31 10.21
N VAL A 138 -10.58 8.01 10.07
CA VAL A 138 -10.07 7.15 11.14
C VAL A 138 -9.02 6.21 10.56
N TYR A 139 -7.96 5.99 11.33
CA TYR A 139 -6.94 5.02 10.98
C TYR A 139 -7.14 3.73 11.77
N VAL A 140 -7.17 2.59 11.07
CA VAL A 140 -7.26 1.27 11.70
C VAL A 140 -5.93 0.56 11.51
N SER A 141 -5.25 0.27 12.61
CA SER A 141 -3.99 -0.47 12.61
C SER A 141 -4.28 -1.97 12.62
N ASP A 142 -4.03 -2.63 11.50
CA ASP A 142 -4.23 -4.06 11.32
C ASP A 142 -3.00 -4.72 10.67
N ALA A 143 -1.82 -4.18 10.92
CA ALA A 143 -0.56 -4.60 10.31
C ALA A 143 0.38 -5.18 11.36
N PHE A 144 -0.05 -6.27 12.00
CA PHE A 144 0.67 -6.88 13.12
C PHE A 144 2.17 -7.07 12.87
N GLY A 145 2.54 -7.56 11.70
CA GLY A 145 3.94 -7.79 11.36
C GLY A 145 4.78 -6.52 11.15
N SER A 146 4.14 -5.36 11.05
CA SER A 146 4.81 -4.08 10.74
C SER A 146 4.64 -3.02 11.83
N VAL A 147 3.88 -3.28 12.90
CA VAL A 147 3.57 -2.25 13.93
C VAL A 147 4.80 -1.75 14.67
N HIS A 148 5.84 -2.56 14.77
CA HIS A 148 7.09 -2.17 15.44
C HIS A 148 7.99 -1.28 14.58
N ARG A 149 7.64 -1.05 13.30
CA ARG A 149 8.40 -0.20 12.38
C ARG A 149 7.67 1.12 12.19
N ALA A 150 8.40 2.23 12.37
CA ALA A 150 7.83 3.57 12.21
C ALA A 150 7.84 3.96 10.73
N HIS A 151 6.81 3.54 9.98
CA HIS A 151 6.58 3.95 8.59
C HIS A 151 5.45 4.97 8.54
N ALA A 152 5.38 5.75 7.44
CA ALA A 152 4.35 6.77 7.28
C ALA A 152 2.94 6.17 7.36
N SER A 153 2.72 5.01 6.71
CA SER A 153 1.40 4.35 6.70
C SER A 153 1.06 3.60 7.99
N THR A 154 2.03 3.35 8.88
CA THR A 154 1.80 2.59 10.11
C THR A 154 1.86 3.47 11.36
N ALA A 155 2.81 4.39 11.44
CA ALA A 155 3.02 5.23 12.61
C ALA A 155 2.68 6.69 12.34
N GLY A 156 3.18 7.24 11.23
CA GLY A 156 3.01 8.67 10.92
C GLY A 156 1.56 9.08 10.77
N VAL A 157 0.75 8.27 10.11
CA VAL A 157 -0.67 8.56 9.85
C VAL A 157 -1.46 8.67 11.16
N ALA A 158 -1.06 7.93 12.20
CA ALA A 158 -1.72 7.96 13.50
C ALA A 158 -1.56 9.31 14.23
N ALA A 159 -0.61 10.15 13.81
CA ALA A 159 -0.47 11.49 14.36
C ALA A 159 -1.52 12.48 13.84
N TYR A 160 -2.22 12.14 12.76
CA TYR A 160 -3.17 13.03 12.10
C TYR A 160 -4.62 12.54 12.14
N LEU A 161 -4.85 11.30 12.54
CA LEU A 161 -6.19 10.71 12.62
C LEU A 161 -6.37 9.97 13.95
N PRO A 162 -7.61 9.90 14.45
CA PRO A 162 -7.91 8.95 15.53
C PRO A 162 -7.50 7.55 15.07
N ALA A 163 -6.76 6.84 15.91
CA ALA A 163 -6.24 5.52 15.60
C ALA A 163 -6.87 4.46 16.50
N VAL A 164 -7.30 3.35 15.90
CA VAL A 164 -7.87 2.20 16.59
C VAL A 164 -7.18 0.93 16.13
N SER A 165 -7.29 -0.15 16.91
CA SER A 165 -6.75 -1.45 16.52
C SER A 165 -7.78 -2.26 15.73
N GLY A 166 -7.29 -3.02 14.73
CA GLY A 166 -8.10 -4.06 14.09
C GLY A 166 -8.05 -5.35 14.90
N PHE A 167 -8.44 -6.46 14.25
CA PHE A 167 -8.50 -7.77 14.91
C PHE A 167 -7.17 -8.55 14.86
N LEU A 168 -6.16 -8.01 14.18
CA LEU A 168 -4.82 -8.63 14.17
C LEU A 168 -3.98 -8.22 15.38
#